data_722649dc773fd545ca6df383081a9930
#
_entry.id   722649dc773fd545ca6df383081a9930
#
_cell.length_a   1.000
_cell.length_b   1.000
_cell.length_c   1.000
_cell.angle_alpha   90.00
_cell.angle_beta   90.00
_cell.angle_gamma   90.00
#
_symmetry.space_group_name_H-M   'P 1'
#
loop_
_entity.id
_entity.type
_entity.pdbx_description
1 polymer ?
#
loop_
_entity_poly.entity_id
_entity_poly.type
_entity_poly.pdbx_seq_one_letter_code
_entity_poly.pdbx_strand_id
1 'polypeptide(L)'
;GWKVFRQSFKDQTPVGEKRFMNLRARFSPNVDDLDWKDGGGKLLICSHYDTKIIKGINFVGANDGGSSTGVLIELARILSKDPERAKKIEFVFFDGEEAVVDFSATDGLYGSRYYGKYWRSAPKNKKPQSAYVLDLVGDKNMRIDPPVDSPLHLLSELYSAARQVGKKSLFGIHSTPITDDHVPLNAAGIPALDIIDSNYISGRKWHQEGDDLTSVSSKSLEVIGNVVLQIIENRFPVN
;
A
#
# COMPACT_ATOMS: atom_id res chain seq x y z
N GLY A 1 -3.32 -1.82 20.91
CA GLY A 1 -4.60 -1.73 20.25
C GLY A 1 -4.71 -2.43 18.91
N TRP A 2 -3.64 -2.50 18.10
CA TRP A 2 -3.70 -3.19 16.80
C TRP A 2 -3.73 -4.70 16.98
N LYS A 3 -4.67 -5.34 16.30
CA LYS A 3 -4.80 -6.81 16.19
C LYS A 3 -4.46 -7.21 14.77
N VAL A 4 -3.73 -8.32 14.62
CA VAL A 4 -3.23 -8.79 13.33
C VAL A 4 -3.90 -10.10 12.95
N PHE A 5 -4.47 -10.13 11.75
CA PHE A 5 -4.98 -11.31 11.09
C PHE A 5 -4.01 -11.77 10.00
N ARG A 6 -3.58 -13.03 10.06
CA ARG A 6 -2.73 -13.67 9.07
C ARG A 6 -3.61 -14.34 8.02
N GLN A 7 -3.66 -13.76 6.84
CA GLN A 7 -4.43 -14.28 5.72
C GLN A 7 -3.52 -15.17 4.87
N SER A 8 -3.35 -16.43 5.28
CA SER A 8 -2.53 -17.41 4.57
C SER A 8 -3.28 -18.02 3.38
N PHE A 9 -2.59 -18.19 2.26
CA PHE A 9 -3.13 -18.80 1.05
C PHE A 9 -2.03 -19.50 0.25
N LYS A 10 -2.44 -20.22 -0.80
CA LYS A 10 -1.56 -20.81 -1.81
C LYS A 10 -1.98 -20.33 -3.18
N ASP A 11 -1.02 -20.15 -4.06
CA ASP A 11 -1.27 -19.85 -5.46
C ASP A 11 -0.25 -20.55 -6.35
N GLN A 12 -0.60 -20.71 -7.64
CA GLN A 12 0.28 -21.24 -8.66
C GLN A 12 1.19 -20.12 -9.16
N THR A 13 2.48 -20.40 -9.17
CA THR A 13 3.50 -19.52 -9.73
C THR A 13 4.18 -20.21 -10.93
N PRO A 14 4.95 -19.50 -11.75
CA PRO A 14 5.72 -20.13 -12.84
C PRO A 14 6.67 -21.24 -12.39
N VAL A 15 7.04 -21.28 -11.10
CA VAL A 15 7.94 -22.29 -10.51
C VAL A 15 7.20 -23.28 -9.59
N GLY A 16 5.88 -23.41 -9.74
CA GLY A 16 5.01 -24.30 -8.96
C GLY A 16 4.23 -23.61 -7.84
N GLU A 17 3.44 -24.38 -7.09
CA GLU A 17 2.63 -23.86 -5.97
C GLU A 17 3.51 -23.25 -4.88
N LYS A 18 3.18 -22.04 -4.45
CA LYS A 18 3.82 -21.34 -3.34
C LYS A 18 2.81 -20.97 -2.27
N ARG A 19 3.30 -20.75 -1.05
CA ARG A 19 2.51 -20.23 0.06
C ARG A 19 2.81 -18.77 0.26
N PHE A 20 1.74 -18.00 0.48
CA PHE A 20 1.79 -16.57 0.74
C PHE A 20 0.98 -16.25 1.99
N MET A 21 1.22 -15.08 2.58
CA MET A 21 0.52 -14.65 3.77
C MET A 21 0.39 -13.12 3.82
N ASN A 22 -0.78 -12.58 3.48
CA ASN A 22 -1.05 -11.17 3.78
C ASN A 22 -1.20 -10.96 5.30
N LEU A 23 -0.76 -9.81 5.78
CA LEU A 23 -1.00 -9.35 7.15
C LEU A 23 -2.03 -8.23 7.13
N ARG A 24 -3.10 -8.37 7.92
CA ARG A 24 -4.15 -7.37 8.04
C ARG A 24 -4.19 -6.89 9.48
N ALA A 25 -4.11 -5.58 9.70
CA ALA A 25 -4.12 -5.02 11.05
C ALA A 25 -5.30 -4.06 11.22
N ARG A 26 -6.11 -4.30 12.27
CA ARG A 26 -7.21 -3.42 12.69
C ARG A 26 -7.07 -3.05 14.16
N PHE A 27 -7.51 -1.84 14.48
CA PHE A 27 -7.48 -1.35 15.85
C PHE A 27 -8.74 -1.76 16.60
N SER A 28 -8.56 -2.49 17.71
CA SER A 28 -9.62 -2.82 18.66
C SER A 28 -9.04 -3.09 20.04
N PRO A 29 -9.72 -2.74 21.12
CA PRO A 29 -9.34 -3.17 22.46
C PRO A 29 -9.43 -4.69 22.62
N ASN A 30 -10.37 -5.34 21.94
CA ASN A 30 -10.60 -6.79 21.98
C ASN A 30 -10.56 -7.39 20.57
N VAL A 31 -9.85 -8.52 20.39
CA VAL A 31 -9.76 -9.20 19.09
C VAL A 31 -11.08 -9.85 18.69
N ASP A 32 -11.86 -10.32 19.65
CA ASP A 32 -13.14 -11.01 19.41
C ASP A 32 -14.22 -10.07 18.85
N ASP A 33 -14.04 -8.74 19.02
CA ASP A 33 -14.96 -7.73 18.47
C ASP A 33 -14.72 -7.46 16.96
N LEU A 34 -13.70 -8.08 16.35
CA LEU A 34 -13.31 -7.81 14.97
C LEU A 34 -13.92 -8.81 13.99
N ASP A 35 -14.91 -8.36 13.24
CA ASP A 35 -15.35 -9.07 12.04
C ASP A 35 -14.45 -8.73 10.85
N TRP A 36 -13.49 -9.59 10.55
CA TRP A 36 -12.57 -9.46 9.43
C TRP A 36 -13.27 -9.55 8.05
N LYS A 37 -14.54 -10.01 8.05
CA LYS A 37 -15.40 -10.09 6.85
C LYS A 37 -16.20 -8.80 6.61
N ASP A 38 -16.16 -7.86 7.54
CA ASP A 38 -16.78 -6.54 7.41
C ASP A 38 -15.70 -5.46 7.24
N GLY A 39 -15.53 -4.98 6.02
CA GLY A 39 -14.67 -3.84 5.68
C GLY A 39 -15.44 -2.52 5.61
N GLY A 40 -16.75 -2.54 5.86
CA GLY A 40 -17.60 -1.36 5.74
C GLY A 40 -17.10 -0.19 6.60
N GLY A 41 -16.99 0.99 6.01
CA GLY A 41 -16.49 2.18 6.68
C GLY A 41 -14.98 2.24 6.90
N LYS A 42 -14.19 1.24 6.42
CA LYS A 42 -12.73 1.24 6.55
C LYS A 42 -12.05 1.91 5.37
N LEU A 43 -11.02 2.68 5.68
CA LEU A 43 -10.01 3.11 4.73
C LEU A 43 -8.83 2.13 4.81
N LEU A 44 -8.44 1.57 3.67
CA LEU A 44 -7.26 0.72 3.60
C LEU A 44 -6.02 1.58 3.37
N ILE A 45 -4.94 1.31 4.10
CA ILE A 45 -3.60 1.77 3.81
C ILE A 45 -2.76 0.52 3.59
N CYS A 46 -2.24 0.37 2.38
CA CYS A 46 -1.63 -0.87 1.91
C CYS A 46 -0.18 -0.66 1.50
N SER A 47 0.62 -1.70 1.59
CA SER A 47 1.94 -1.84 0.98
C SER A 47 2.23 -3.31 0.74
N HIS A 48 3.20 -3.64 -0.11
CA HIS A 48 3.78 -4.97 -0.10
C HIS A 48 4.95 -5.04 0.89
N TYR A 49 5.29 -6.24 1.36
CA TYR A 49 6.39 -6.43 2.31
C TYR A 49 7.41 -7.50 1.85
N ASP A 50 7.10 -8.18 0.77
CA ASP A 50 8.04 -9.06 0.09
C ASP A 50 9.06 -8.28 -0.74
N THR A 51 10.10 -8.95 -1.17
CA THR A 51 11.13 -8.41 -2.05
C THR A 51 11.40 -9.37 -3.19
N LYS A 52 11.77 -8.83 -4.35
CA LYS A 52 12.09 -9.62 -5.53
C LYS A 52 13.31 -10.50 -5.31
N ILE A 53 13.23 -11.75 -5.74
CA ILE A 53 14.37 -12.67 -5.76
C ILE A 53 15.14 -12.46 -7.08
N ILE A 54 16.32 -11.85 -7.00
CA ILE A 54 17.15 -11.57 -8.18
C ILE A 54 18.43 -12.40 -8.08
N LYS A 55 18.66 -13.27 -9.07
CA LYS A 55 19.86 -14.11 -9.10
C LYS A 55 21.12 -13.29 -9.31
N GLY A 56 22.15 -13.57 -8.52
CA GLY A 56 23.49 -12.98 -8.68
C GLY A 56 23.70 -11.64 -8.00
N ILE A 57 22.67 -11.06 -7.37
CA ILE A 57 22.79 -9.86 -6.55
C ILE A 57 22.11 -10.05 -5.19
N ASN A 58 22.60 -9.32 -4.19
CA ASN A 58 21.93 -9.23 -2.88
C ASN A 58 20.94 -8.07 -2.90
N PHE A 59 19.74 -8.29 -3.46
CA PHE A 59 18.70 -7.30 -3.51
C PHE A 59 18.01 -7.20 -2.13
N VAL A 60 17.94 -6.00 -1.57
CA VAL A 60 17.39 -5.74 -0.24
C VAL A 60 15.96 -5.21 -0.31
N GLY A 61 15.61 -4.48 -1.38
CA GLY A 61 14.29 -3.84 -1.51
C GLY A 61 14.04 -2.79 -0.42
N ALA A 62 15.04 -1.95 -0.14
CA ALA A 62 14.91 -0.97 0.94
C ALA A 62 13.89 0.12 0.60
N ASN A 63 13.83 0.52 -0.66
CA ASN A 63 12.75 1.38 -1.17
C ASN A 63 11.58 0.54 -1.64
N ASP A 64 11.86 -0.55 -2.33
CA ASP A 64 10.91 -1.48 -2.93
C ASP A 64 10.37 -2.46 -1.86
N GLY A 65 9.17 -2.18 -1.35
CA GLY A 65 8.52 -2.83 -0.21
C GLY A 65 8.97 -2.32 1.16
N GLY A 66 10.26 -2.11 1.40
CA GLY A 66 10.80 -1.71 2.71
C GLY A 66 10.33 -0.33 3.15
N SER A 67 10.36 0.67 2.26
CA SER A 67 10.02 2.05 2.56
C SER A 67 8.54 2.21 2.94
N SER A 68 7.66 1.67 2.14
CA SER A 68 6.20 1.73 2.33
C SER A 68 5.76 0.95 3.56
N THR A 69 6.30 -0.26 3.78
CA THR A 69 6.08 -1.04 5.00
C THR A 69 6.49 -0.26 6.25
N GLY A 70 7.65 0.41 6.23
CA GLY A 70 8.10 1.26 7.32
C GLY A 70 7.14 2.42 7.61
N VAL A 71 6.61 3.08 6.59
CA VAL A 71 5.60 4.15 6.74
C VAL A 71 4.32 3.59 7.38
N LEU A 72 3.81 2.43 6.95
CA LEU A 72 2.60 1.83 7.53
C LEU A 72 2.77 1.51 9.02
N ILE A 73 3.93 0.96 9.40
CA ILE A 73 4.24 0.65 10.82
C ILE A 73 4.24 1.93 11.66
N GLU A 74 4.86 3.01 11.16
CA GLU A 74 4.91 4.28 11.88
C GLU A 74 3.53 4.94 11.97
N LEU A 75 2.73 4.90 10.90
CA LEU A 75 1.34 5.35 10.91
C LEU A 75 0.51 4.59 11.96
N ALA A 76 0.68 3.27 12.05
CA ALA A 76 0.01 2.46 13.07
C ALA A 76 0.42 2.89 14.49
N ARG A 77 1.72 3.19 14.71
CA ARG A 77 2.22 3.68 16.00
C ARG A 77 1.61 5.03 16.36
N ILE A 78 1.53 5.96 15.41
CA ILE A 78 0.95 7.30 15.63
C ILE A 78 -0.56 7.17 15.91
N LEU A 79 -1.29 6.47 15.06
CA LEU A 79 -2.74 6.30 15.16
C LEU A 79 -3.16 5.50 16.42
N SER A 80 -2.27 4.72 17.02
CA SER A 80 -2.57 4.07 18.31
C SER A 80 -2.91 5.05 19.43
N LYS A 81 -2.52 6.31 19.27
CA LYS A 81 -2.82 7.40 20.22
C LYS A 81 -4.14 8.11 19.90
N ASP A 82 -4.76 7.79 18.76
CA ASP A 82 -6.07 8.28 18.31
C ASP A 82 -7.00 7.11 17.99
N PRO A 83 -7.60 6.47 19.00
CA PRO A 83 -8.45 5.29 18.83
C PRO A 83 -9.65 5.53 17.89
N GLU A 84 -10.18 6.74 17.83
CA GLU A 84 -11.37 7.02 17.02
C GLU A 84 -11.03 6.99 15.52
N ARG A 85 -9.88 7.53 15.10
CA ARG A 85 -9.39 7.38 13.74
C ARG A 85 -8.84 5.99 13.47
N ALA A 86 -8.09 5.41 14.43
CA ALA A 86 -7.51 4.07 14.27
C ALA A 86 -8.56 2.99 13.95
N LYS A 87 -9.75 3.05 14.59
CA LYS A 87 -10.87 2.13 14.31
C LYS A 87 -11.40 2.22 12.87
N LYS A 88 -11.14 3.32 12.15
CA LYS A 88 -11.55 3.52 10.76
C LYS A 88 -10.54 3.01 9.75
N ILE A 89 -9.35 2.61 10.20
CA ILE A 89 -8.25 2.19 9.34
C ILE A 89 -8.07 0.67 9.39
N GLU A 90 -7.76 0.09 8.25
CA GLU A 90 -7.16 -1.24 8.16
C GLU A 90 -5.83 -1.11 7.42
N PHE A 91 -4.74 -1.50 8.06
CA PHE A 91 -3.46 -1.69 7.37
C PHE A 91 -3.43 -3.07 6.75
N VAL A 92 -2.98 -3.14 5.49
CA VAL A 92 -2.81 -4.40 4.76
C VAL A 92 -1.41 -4.45 4.18
N PHE A 93 -0.65 -5.47 4.59
CA PHE A 93 0.66 -5.76 4.03
C PHE A 93 0.50 -6.97 3.10
N PHE A 94 0.67 -6.75 1.81
CA PHE A 94 0.56 -7.79 0.80
C PHE A 94 1.85 -8.60 0.70
N ASP A 95 1.70 -9.90 0.43
CA ASP A 95 2.79 -10.84 0.18
C ASP A 95 2.75 -11.27 -1.27
N GLY A 96 3.90 -11.27 -1.94
CA GLY A 96 4.02 -11.66 -3.33
C GLY A 96 3.41 -10.61 -4.28
N GLU A 97 3.68 -9.34 -4.04
CA GLU A 97 3.50 -8.29 -5.05
C GLU A 97 4.45 -8.58 -6.19
N GLU A 98 5.68 -8.89 -5.86
CA GLU A 98 6.76 -9.17 -6.79
C GLU A 98 6.53 -10.44 -7.62
N ALA A 99 6.73 -10.32 -8.93
CA ALA A 99 6.70 -11.47 -9.81
C ALA A 99 7.85 -12.44 -9.49
N VAL A 100 7.52 -13.74 -9.45
CA VAL A 100 8.53 -14.80 -9.20
C VAL A 100 9.52 -14.93 -10.37
N VAL A 101 9.04 -14.69 -11.60
CA VAL A 101 9.86 -14.65 -12.84
C VAL A 101 9.66 -13.27 -13.48
N ASP A 102 8.52 -13.03 -14.13
CA ASP A 102 8.21 -11.79 -14.81
C ASP A 102 6.73 -11.41 -14.61
N PHE A 103 6.45 -10.13 -14.43
CA PHE A 103 5.08 -9.63 -14.28
C PHE A 103 4.19 -10.05 -15.44
N SER A 104 3.07 -10.67 -15.10
CA SER A 104 2.06 -11.13 -16.03
C SER A 104 0.68 -11.17 -15.38
N ALA A 105 -0.35 -11.57 -16.12
CA ALA A 105 -1.68 -11.79 -15.55
C ALA A 105 -1.73 -12.84 -14.44
N THR A 106 -0.70 -13.71 -14.33
CA THR A 106 -0.64 -14.82 -13.38
C THR A 106 0.63 -14.85 -12.52
N ASP A 107 1.58 -13.93 -12.73
CA ASP A 107 2.80 -13.82 -11.94
C ASP A 107 2.96 -12.39 -11.41
N GLY A 108 3.07 -12.23 -10.10
CA GLY A 108 3.01 -10.98 -9.36
C GLY A 108 1.62 -10.68 -8.78
N LEU A 109 1.54 -9.71 -7.88
CA LEU A 109 0.31 -9.24 -7.22
C LEU A 109 -0.49 -10.35 -6.52
N TYR A 110 0.15 -11.41 -6.06
CA TYR A 110 -0.53 -12.59 -5.48
C TYR A 110 -1.37 -12.20 -4.27
N GLY A 111 -0.82 -11.37 -3.37
CA GLY A 111 -1.48 -10.92 -2.16
C GLY A 111 -2.71 -10.08 -2.41
N SER A 112 -2.57 -9.05 -3.21
CA SER A 112 -3.68 -8.14 -3.53
C SER A 112 -4.75 -8.81 -4.39
N ARG A 113 -4.37 -9.71 -5.32
CA ARG A 113 -5.32 -10.54 -6.07
C ARG A 113 -6.14 -11.43 -5.13
N TYR A 114 -5.49 -12.08 -4.16
CA TYR A 114 -6.19 -12.93 -3.19
C TYR A 114 -7.11 -12.10 -2.29
N TYR A 115 -6.64 -10.96 -1.80
CA TYR A 115 -7.44 -10.02 -1.02
C TYR A 115 -8.63 -9.48 -1.81
N GLY A 116 -8.40 -9.03 -3.05
CA GLY A 116 -9.45 -8.53 -3.95
C GLY A 116 -10.50 -9.59 -4.29
N LYS A 117 -10.08 -10.84 -4.56
CA LYS A 117 -10.99 -11.97 -4.82
C LYS A 117 -11.98 -12.18 -3.67
N TYR A 118 -11.51 -12.05 -2.44
CA TYR A 118 -12.36 -12.14 -1.25
C TYR A 118 -13.47 -11.09 -1.26
N TRP A 119 -13.15 -9.83 -1.61
CA TRP A 119 -14.11 -8.73 -1.60
C TRP A 119 -15.00 -8.66 -2.85
N ARG A 120 -14.61 -9.30 -3.96
CA ARG A 120 -15.34 -9.19 -5.23
C ARG A 120 -16.82 -9.56 -5.10
N SER A 121 -17.13 -10.61 -4.37
CA SER A 121 -18.49 -11.11 -4.13
C SER A 121 -19.17 -10.48 -2.90
N ALA A 122 -18.47 -9.71 -2.10
CA ALA A 122 -19.05 -9.09 -0.93
C ALA A 122 -20.03 -7.98 -1.30
N PRO A 123 -21.13 -7.80 -0.54
CA PRO A 123 -22.03 -6.66 -0.71
C PRO A 123 -21.28 -5.33 -0.59
N LYS A 124 -21.71 -4.32 -1.36
CA LYS A 124 -21.03 -3.01 -1.41
C LYS A 124 -20.83 -2.37 -0.03
N ASN A 125 -21.83 -2.46 0.84
CA ASN A 125 -21.77 -1.89 2.20
C ASN A 125 -20.83 -2.66 3.15
N LYS A 126 -20.37 -3.85 2.76
CA LYS A 126 -19.39 -4.65 3.50
C LYS A 126 -17.96 -4.46 2.98
N LYS A 127 -17.79 -3.88 1.80
CA LYS A 127 -16.46 -3.59 1.25
C LYS A 127 -15.80 -2.41 1.95
N PRO A 128 -14.45 -2.38 2.02
CA PRO A 128 -13.73 -1.16 2.36
C PRO A 128 -14.16 -0.01 1.45
N GLN A 129 -14.14 1.21 1.97
CA GLN A 129 -14.58 2.39 1.22
C GLN A 129 -13.63 2.73 0.08
N SER A 130 -12.33 2.62 0.35
CA SER A 130 -11.26 2.90 -0.60
C SER A 130 -9.92 2.43 -0.04
N ALA A 131 -8.88 2.50 -0.86
CA ALA A 131 -7.52 2.16 -0.50
C ALA A 131 -6.51 3.19 -1.02
N TYR A 132 -5.45 3.41 -0.25
CA TYR A 132 -4.20 3.99 -0.71
C TYR A 132 -3.14 2.89 -0.62
N VAL A 133 -2.56 2.54 -1.75
CA VAL A 133 -1.39 1.65 -1.84
C VAL A 133 -0.17 2.56 -1.83
N LEU A 134 0.85 2.21 -1.07
CA LEU A 134 2.12 2.91 -1.01
C LEU A 134 3.19 1.99 -1.56
N ASP A 135 3.92 2.47 -2.55
CA ASP A 135 5.07 1.77 -3.11
C ASP A 135 6.20 2.75 -3.50
N LEU A 136 7.46 2.32 -3.32
CA LEU A 136 8.66 3.07 -3.71
C LEU A 136 8.72 4.50 -3.12
N VAL A 137 8.28 4.70 -1.87
CA VAL A 137 8.04 6.04 -1.28
C VAL A 137 9.23 6.60 -0.51
N GLY A 138 10.38 5.97 -0.56
CA GLY A 138 11.53 6.32 0.30
C GLY A 138 12.71 6.98 -0.41
N ASP A 139 12.79 7.07 -1.73
CA ASP A 139 13.96 7.61 -2.43
C ASP A 139 14.30 9.04 -1.98
N LYS A 140 15.59 9.34 -1.88
CA LYS A 140 16.10 10.68 -1.49
C LYS A 140 15.63 11.80 -2.42
N ASN A 141 15.39 11.47 -3.69
CA ASN A 141 14.90 12.39 -4.72
C ASN A 141 13.45 12.05 -5.10
N MET A 142 12.69 11.55 -4.14
CA MET A 142 11.32 11.09 -4.31
C MET A 142 10.45 12.10 -5.07
N ARG A 143 9.70 11.58 -6.06
CA ARG A 143 8.61 12.26 -6.72
C ARG A 143 7.44 11.29 -6.90
N ILE A 144 6.34 11.61 -6.29
CA ILE A 144 5.13 10.78 -6.35
C ILE A 144 4.31 11.18 -7.57
N ASP A 145 4.14 10.25 -8.49
CA ASP A 145 3.35 10.43 -9.71
C ASP A 145 2.33 9.26 -9.83
N PRO A 146 1.16 9.36 -9.16
CA PRO A 146 0.11 8.35 -9.24
C PRO A 146 -0.29 8.05 -10.70
N PRO A 147 -0.74 6.81 -11.01
CA PRO A 147 -1.19 6.45 -12.34
C PRO A 147 -2.34 7.34 -12.86
N VAL A 148 -2.35 7.64 -14.16
CA VAL A 148 -3.33 8.52 -14.79
C VAL A 148 -4.78 8.01 -14.67
N ASP A 149 -4.97 6.71 -14.55
CA ASP A 149 -6.27 6.05 -14.41
C ASP A 149 -6.73 5.90 -12.94
N SER A 150 -6.02 6.54 -12.01
CA SER A 150 -6.43 6.59 -10.60
C SER A 150 -7.80 7.23 -10.41
N PRO A 151 -8.61 6.77 -9.43
CA PRO A 151 -9.91 7.37 -9.12
C PRO A 151 -9.79 8.86 -8.79
N LEU A 152 -10.48 9.74 -9.53
CA LEU A 152 -10.33 11.19 -9.44
C LEU A 152 -10.58 11.75 -8.04
N HIS A 153 -11.52 11.18 -7.28
CA HIS A 153 -11.78 11.62 -5.91
C HIS A 153 -10.61 11.34 -4.98
N LEU A 154 -9.91 10.19 -5.14
CA LEU A 154 -8.72 9.87 -4.36
C LEU A 154 -7.52 10.74 -4.75
N LEU A 155 -7.35 11.04 -6.05
CA LEU A 155 -6.36 12.02 -6.51
C LEU A 155 -6.61 13.40 -5.91
N SER A 156 -7.87 13.84 -5.88
CA SER A 156 -8.25 15.14 -5.28
C SER A 156 -7.91 15.19 -3.79
N GLU A 157 -8.19 14.11 -3.05
CA GLU A 157 -7.85 14.00 -1.63
C GLU A 157 -6.33 14.01 -1.42
N LEU A 158 -5.58 13.23 -2.18
CA LEU A 158 -4.11 13.17 -2.13
C LEU A 158 -3.51 14.57 -2.36
N TYR A 159 -3.92 15.25 -3.43
CA TYR A 159 -3.38 16.57 -3.74
C TYR A 159 -3.82 17.65 -2.75
N SER A 160 -5.02 17.52 -2.18
CA SER A 160 -5.48 18.40 -1.11
C SER A 160 -4.61 18.25 0.13
N ALA A 161 -4.39 17.03 0.58
CA ALA A 161 -3.53 16.73 1.72
C ALA A 161 -2.08 17.20 1.47
N ALA A 162 -1.53 16.91 0.29
CA ALA A 162 -0.18 17.35 -0.08
C ALA A 162 -0.03 18.89 -0.07
N ARG A 163 -1.10 19.65 -0.45
CA ARG A 163 -1.11 21.11 -0.31
C ARG A 163 -1.15 21.54 1.14
N GLN A 164 -1.98 20.92 1.97
CA GLN A 164 -2.13 21.26 3.39
C GLN A 164 -0.83 21.08 4.16
N VAL A 165 -0.06 20.02 3.83
CA VAL A 165 1.27 19.79 4.43
C VAL A 165 2.40 20.55 3.72
N GLY A 166 2.10 21.40 2.73
CA GLY A 166 3.08 22.23 2.02
C GLY A 166 4.02 21.44 1.09
N LYS A 167 3.61 20.26 0.60
CA LYS A 167 4.44 19.34 -0.20
C LYS A 167 3.89 19.06 -1.61
N LYS A 168 2.91 19.82 -2.10
CA LYS A 168 2.26 19.58 -3.40
C LYS A 168 3.24 19.51 -4.58
N SER A 169 4.37 20.21 -4.51
CA SER A 169 5.38 20.22 -5.59
C SER A 169 6.05 18.85 -5.80
N LEU A 170 6.00 17.94 -4.83
CA LEU A 170 6.53 16.59 -4.95
C LEU A 170 5.53 15.61 -5.59
N PHE A 171 4.29 16.05 -5.88
CA PHE A 171 3.21 15.20 -6.36
C PHE A 171 2.79 15.66 -7.77
N GLY A 172 3.01 14.82 -8.76
CA GLY A 172 2.58 14.96 -10.12
C GLY A 172 1.51 13.94 -10.52
N ILE A 173 1.56 13.48 -11.77
CA ILE A 173 0.74 12.38 -12.29
C ILE A 173 1.54 11.64 -13.35
N HIS A 174 1.51 10.32 -13.32
CA HIS A 174 2.11 9.47 -14.34
C HIS A 174 1.21 9.43 -15.58
N SER A 175 1.78 9.50 -16.77
CA SER A 175 1.04 9.65 -18.03
C SER A 175 0.39 8.36 -18.53
N THR A 176 0.76 7.21 -17.97
CA THR A 176 0.24 5.88 -18.33
C THR A 176 -0.23 5.12 -17.09
N PRO A 177 -1.10 4.11 -17.25
CA PRO A 177 -1.41 3.17 -16.17
C PRO A 177 -0.15 2.47 -15.65
N ILE A 178 -0.14 2.14 -14.37
CA ILE A 178 0.87 1.33 -13.71
C ILE A 178 0.20 0.05 -13.24
N THR A 179 0.90 -1.07 -13.29
CA THR A 179 0.42 -2.35 -12.73
C THR A 179 1.02 -2.56 -11.36
N ASP A 180 0.19 -2.49 -10.32
CA ASP A 180 0.56 -2.66 -8.93
C ASP A 180 -0.67 -3.12 -8.11
N ASP A 181 -0.53 -3.31 -6.82
CA ASP A 181 -1.53 -3.84 -5.87
C ASP A 181 -2.87 -3.07 -5.86
N HIS A 182 -2.91 -1.82 -6.30
CA HIS A 182 -4.16 -1.06 -6.49
C HIS A 182 -5.06 -1.64 -7.59
N VAL A 183 -4.48 -2.31 -8.60
CA VAL A 183 -5.24 -2.85 -9.75
C VAL A 183 -6.20 -3.95 -9.33
N PRO A 184 -5.80 -5.00 -8.59
CA PRO A 184 -6.72 -6.02 -8.08
C PRO A 184 -7.78 -5.47 -7.12
N LEU A 185 -7.48 -4.42 -6.35
CA LEU A 185 -8.44 -3.76 -5.46
C LEU A 185 -9.52 -3.04 -6.27
N ASN A 186 -9.13 -2.25 -7.28
CA ASN A 186 -10.05 -1.59 -8.21
C ASN A 186 -10.96 -2.63 -8.92
N ALA A 187 -10.38 -3.73 -9.40
CA ALA A 187 -11.12 -4.83 -10.01
C ALA A 187 -12.11 -5.52 -9.05
N ALA A 188 -11.86 -5.45 -7.75
CA ALA A 188 -12.76 -5.93 -6.71
C ALA A 188 -13.86 -4.94 -6.33
N GLY A 189 -13.85 -3.73 -6.90
CA GLY A 189 -14.78 -2.65 -6.60
C GLY A 189 -14.47 -1.90 -5.31
N ILE A 190 -13.20 -1.90 -4.90
CA ILE A 190 -12.64 -1.06 -3.85
C ILE A 190 -11.81 0.02 -4.56
N PRO A 191 -12.29 1.28 -4.64
CA PRO A 191 -11.51 2.35 -5.26
C PRO A 191 -10.14 2.46 -4.61
N ALA A 192 -9.08 2.29 -5.38
CA ALA A 192 -7.70 2.28 -4.91
C ALA A 192 -6.83 3.22 -5.74
N LEU A 193 -5.97 3.98 -5.05
CA LEU A 193 -4.97 4.86 -5.62
C LEU A 193 -3.60 4.40 -5.17
N ASP A 194 -2.66 4.41 -6.10
CA ASP A 194 -1.27 4.10 -5.84
C ASP A 194 -0.47 5.39 -5.61
N ILE A 195 0.17 5.46 -4.44
CA ILE A 195 1.11 6.52 -4.05
C ILE A 195 2.52 6.00 -4.35
N ILE A 196 2.96 6.20 -5.58
CA ILE A 196 4.18 5.57 -6.10
C ILE A 196 5.14 6.60 -6.70
N ASP A 197 6.44 6.37 -6.51
CA ASP A 197 7.51 7.06 -7.24
C ASP A 197 7.78 6.35 -8.56
N SER A 198 7.00 6.70 -9.61
CA SER A 198 7.14 6.08 -10.93
C SER A 198 8.49 6.36 -11.62
N ASN A 199 9.20 7.42 -11.22
CA ASN A 199 10.54 7.71 -11.74
C ASN A 199 11.59 6.73 -11.19
N TYR A 200 11.35 6.15 -10.02
CA TYR A 200 12.23 5.12 -9.47
C TYR A 200 12.23 3.86 -10.34
N ILE A 201 11.07 3.46 -10.88
CA ILE A 201 10.91 2.31 -11.77
C ILE A 201 11.78 2.45 -13.03
N SER A 202 11.81 3.64 -13.63
CA SER A 202 12.65 3.92 -14.80
C SER A 202 14.11 4.22 -14.43
N GLY A 203 14.44 4.27 -13.15
CA GLY A 203 15.75 4.57 -12.61
C GLY A 203 16.69 3.37 -12.61
N ARG A 204 17.97 3.62 -12.28
CA ARG A 204 19.03 2.59 -12.24
C ARG A 204 19.05 1.76 -10.95
N LYS A 205 18.15 2.01 -9.99
CA LYS A 205 18.15 1.35 -8.68
C LYS A 205 17.06 0.28 -8.56
N TRP A 206 15.96 0.46 -9.27
CA TRP A 206 14.84 -0.48 -9.22
C TRP A 206 15.30 -1.88 -9.66
N HIS A 207 15.07 -2.86 -8.82
CA HIS A 207 15.53 -4.24 -8.99
C HIS A 207 17.06 -4.37 -9.20
N GLN A 208 17.84 -3.51 -8.52
CA GLN A 208 19.32 -3.49 -8.56
C GLN A 208 19.89 -3.43 -7.13
N GLU A 209 21.16 -3.75 -6.98
CA GLU A 209 21.88 -3.66 -5.68
C GLU A 209 21.82 -2.28 -5.02
N GLY A 210 21.58 -1.23 -5.80
CA GLY A 210 21.47 0.13 -5.30
C GLY A 210 20.17 0.43 -4.55
N ASP A 211 19.22 -0.52 -4.47
CA ASP A 211 18.04 -0.40 -3.60
C ASP A 211 18.36 -0.89 -2.18
N ASP A 212 19.14 -0.13 -1.47
CA ASP A 212 19.55 -0.35 -0.09
C ASP A 212 19.23 0.86 0.80
N LEU A 213 19.56 0.79 2.08
CA LEU A 213 19.31 1.87 3.04
C LEU A 213 20.00 3.19 2.66
N THR A 214 21.06 3.17 1.82
CA THR A 214 21.72 4.40 1.36
C THR A 214 20.88 5.17 0.34
N SER A 215 19.90 4.53 -0.30
CA SER A 215 18.96 5.15 -1.24
C SER A 215 17.76 5.79 -0.56
N VAL A 216 17.39 5.32 0.63
CA VAL A 216 16.18 5.77 1.36
C VAL A 216 16.47 7.00 2.22
N SER A 217 15.46 7.85 2.39
CA SER A 217 15.50 9.09 3.18
C SER A 217 14.37 9.13 4.20
N SER A 218 14.71 9.35 5.47
CA SER A 218 13.71 9.59 6.51
C SER A 218 12.82 10.80 6.22
N LYS A 219 13.34 11.81 5.51
CA LYS A 219 12.56 12.99 5.09
C LYS A 219 11.49 12.64 4.06
N SER A 220 11.79 11.72 3.14
CA SER A 220 10.81 11.23 2.16
C SER A 220 9.72 10.44 2.86
N LEU A 221 10.09 9.52 3.76
CA LEU A 221 9.12 8.75 4.55
C LEU A 221 8.24 9.66 5.42
N GLU A 222 8.82 10.70 6.04
CA GLU A 222 8.09 11.71 6.82
C GLU A 222 7.06 12.47 5.96
N VAL A 223 7.42 12.86 4.75
CA VAL A 223 6.50 13.54 3.82
C VAL A 223 5.29 12.64 3.51
N ILE A 224 5.53 11.38 3.16
CA ILE A 224 4.45 10.44 2.84
C ILE A 224 3.59 10.16 4.07
N GLY A 225 4.21 9.89 5.22
CA GLY A 225 3.49 9.69 6.48
C GLY A 225 2.58 10.88 6.82
N ASN A 226 3.07 12.11 6.72
CA ASN A 226 2.29 13.32 6.99
C ASN A 226 1.15 13.51 5.98
N VAL A 227 1.36 13.23 4.69
CA VAL A 227 0.30 13.32 3.67
C VAL A 227 -0.79 12.29 3.94
N VAL A 228 -0.45 11.05 4.26
CA VAL A 228 -1.42 9.99 4.57
C VAL A 228 -2.18 10.32 5.87
N LEU A 229 -1.50 10.81 6.91
CA LEU A 229 -2.16 11.28 8.13
C LEU A 229 -3.16 12.40 7.83
N GLN A 230 -2.77 13.37 6.99
CA GLN A 230 -3.67 14.47 6.60
C GLN A 230 -4.90 13.98 5.82
N ILE A 231 -4.75 12.95 4.97
CA ILE A 231 -5.90 12.29 4.31
C ILE A 231 -6.84 11.68 5.36
N ILE A 232 -6.27 10.97 6.34
CA ILE A 232 -7.05 10.32 7.42
C ILE A 232 -7.77 11.37 8.26
N GLU A 233 -7.10 12.47 8.61
CA GLU A 233 -7.69 13.58 9.38
C GLU A 233 -8.84 14.27 8.63
N ASN A 234 -8.66 14.52 7.35
CA ASN A 234 -9.68 15.14 6.50
C ASN A 234 -10.92 14.24 6.34
N ARG A 235 -10.74 12.92 6.26
CA ARG A 235 -11.85 11.96 6.13
C ARG A 235 -12.57 11.68 7.43
N PHE A 236 -11.86 11.71 8.53
CA PHE A 236 -12.37 11.35 9.86
C PHE A 236 -12.08 12.48 10.85
N PRO A 237 -12.73 13.65 10.69
CA PRO A 237 -12.56 14.76 11.64
C PRO A 237 -13.01 14.30 13.02
N VAL A 238 -12.24 14.67 14.06
CA VAL A 238 -12.63 14.51 15.47
C VAL A 238 -13.15 15.85 15.93
N ASN A 239 -14.35 15.86 16.51
CA ASN A 239 -14.96 17.06 17.10
C ASN A 239 -14.29 17.39 18.44
#